data_412d78ffcb3a4bb6a78d290fa584b20e
#
_entry.id   412d78ffcb3a4bb6a78d290fa584b20e
#
_cell.length_a   1.000
_cell.length_b   1.000
_cell.length_c   1.000
_cell.angle_alpha   90.00
_cell.angle_beta   90.00
_cell.angle_gamma   90.00
#
_symmetry.space_group_name_H-M   'P 1'
#
loop_
_entity.id
_entity.type
_entity.pdbx_description
1 polymer ?
#
loop_
_entity_poly.entity_id
_entity_poly.type
_entity_poly.pdbx_seq_one_letter_code
_entity_poly.pdbx_strand_id
1 'polypeptide(L)'
;MNEFMKGLTSLEVKERVEKGQVNYDDAPKTKTIKEIIVSNFCTYFNFLNIFLGLAVFLSGVLNGMLFQGLKNCLFMGVIIVNSIISIVEEIISKKIVDRLSMLSESTVDVIRDGKIVSLGLDEIVLDDVTVLSQGHQIIADSVILDGEIEVNESLLTGEPDAILKRKGDNILSGSFVVSGKSYARVIHVGKDNYVSSISREAKYEKQVNSVIMNSFEQLLRILSLLIIPIAVIMYFSQLSANAGNVTEAIFRTVAALIGMIPEGLVLLTSSVMAVSVIRL
;
A
#
# COMPACT_ATOMS: atom_id res chain seq x y z
N MET A 1 -24.13 -25.32 -33.05
CA MET A 1 -23.14 -25.01 -32.03
C MET A 1 -23.19 -23.50 -31.81
N ASN A 2 -23.62 -23.07 -30.65
CA ASN A 2 -23.89 -21.64 -30.43
C ASN A 2 -22.59 -20.84 -30.64
N GLU A 3 -22.66 -19.74 -31.32
CA GLU A 3 -21.54 -18.92 -31.76
C GLU A 3 -20.65 -18.46 -30.57
N PHE A 4 -21.26 -18.22 -29.42
CA PHE A 4 -20.56 -17.84 -28.18
C PHE A 4 -19.70 -18.98 -27.55
N MET A 5 -19.92 -20.24 -27.93
CA MET A 5 -19.11 -21.37 -27.47
C MET A 5 -17.69 -21.39 -28.06
N LYS A 6 -17.41 -20.54 -29.04
CA LYS A 6 -16.04 -20.37 -29.56
C LYS A 6 -15.21 -19.49 -28.64
N GLY A 7 -15.83 -18.53 -27.95
CA GLY A 7 -15.15 -17.50 -27.17
C GLY A 7 -14.24 -16.63 -28.03
N LEU A 8 -13.43 -15.80 -27.37
CA LEU A 8 -12.43 -14.99 -28.04
C LEU A 8 -11.22 -15.85 -28.48
N THR A 9 -10.65 -15.51 -29.62
CA THR A 9 -9.39 -16.09 -30.06
C THR A 9 -8.20 -15.42 -29.35
N SER A 10 -7.07 -16.11 -29.27
CA SER A 10 -5.85 -15.58 -28.67
C SER A 10 -5.38 -14.26 -29.31
N LEU A 11 -5.70 -14.02 -30.58
CA LEU A 11 -5.41 -12.77 -31.30
C LEU A 11 -6.32 -11.64 -30.83
N GLU A 12 -7.62 -11.89 -30.71
CA GLU A 12 -8.60 -10.91 -30.21
C GLU A 12 -8.33 -10.53 -28.75
N VAL A 13 -7.91 -11.48 -27.92
CA VAL A 13 -7.49 -11.21 -26.53
C VAL A 13 -6.31 -10.24 -26.52
N LYS A 14 -5.27 -10.47 -27.33
CA LYS A 14 -4.13 -9.54 -27.41
C LYS A 14 -4.54 -8.14 -27.83
N GLU A 15 -5.41 -8.02 -28.82
CA GLU A 15 -5.93 -6.73 -29.28
C GLU A 15 -6.63 -5.96 -28.16
N ARG A 16 -7.42 -6.65 -27.32
CA ARG A 16 -8.11 -6.04 -26.16
C ARG A 16 -7.13 -5.62 -25.07
N VAL A 17 -6.11 -6.44 -24.81
CA VAL A 17 -5.05 -6.10 -23.85
C VAL A 17 -4.30 -4.85 -24.31
N GLU A 18 -3.93 -4.75 -25.60
CA GLU A 18 -3.25 -3.57 -26.15
C GLU A 18 -4.12 -2.31 -26.10
N LYS A 19 -5.46 -2.45 -26.19
CA LYS A 19 -6.41 -1.36 -26.02
C LYS A 19 -6.70 -1.01 -24.56
N GLY A 20 -6.10 -1.72 -23.59
CA GLY A 20 -6.34 -1.51 -22.17
C GLY A 20 -7.73 -1.99 -21.68
N GLN A 21 -8.41 -2.82 -22.47
CA GLN A 21 -9.74 -3.39 -22.16
C GLN A 21 -9.63 -4.65 -21.31
N VAL A 22 -8.89 -4.55 -20.20
CA VAL A 22 -8.62 -5.63 -19.25
C VAL A 22 -9.29 -5.32 -17.92
N ASN A 23 -9.75 -6.35 -17.24
CA ASN A 23 -10.39 -6.22 -15.92
C ASN A 23 -9.34 -6.01 -14.82
N TYR A 24 -8.55 -4.93 -14.98
CA TYR A 24 -7.50 -4.56 -14.04
C TYR A 24 -8.11 -3.81 -12.86
N ASP A 25 -7.93 -4.33 -11.65
CA ASP A 25 -8.27 -3.59 -10.44
C ASP A 25 -7.15 -2.60 -10.10
N ASP A 26 -7.49 -1.31 -10.09
CA ASP A 26 -6.63 -0.23 -9.58
C ASP A 26 -6.58 -0.23 -8.03
N ALA A 27 -6.77 -1.37 -7.38
CA ALA A 27 -6.53 -1.47 -5.94
C ALA A 27 -5.13 -0.96 -5.65
N PRO A 28 -4.94 -0.11 -4.63
CA PRO A 28 -3.63 0.44 -4.33
C PRO A 28 -2.66 -0.71 -4.07
N LYS A 29 -1.73 -0.92 -5.01
CA LYS A 29 -0.68 -1.92 -4.87
C LYS A 29 0.08 -1.63 -3.59
N THR A 30 0.32 -2.66 -2.79
CA THR A 30 1.20 -2.53 -1.62
C THR A 30 2.55 -2.01 -2.06
N LYS A 31 3.18 -1.16 -1.25
CA LYS A 31 4.50 -0.57 -1.56
C LYS A 31 5.49 -1.66 -1.99
N THR A 32 6.31 -1.38 -2.97
CA THR A 32 7.40 -2.27 -3.35
C THR A 32 8.47 -2.30 -2.25
N ILE A 33 9.26 -3.38 -2.18
CA ILE A 33 10.37 -3.48 -1.20
C ILE A 33 11.33 -2.29 -1.32
N LYS A 34 11.57 -1.82 -2.55
CA LYS A 34 12.40 -0.65 -2.82
C LYS A 34 11.79 0.62 -2.22
N GLU A 35 10.50 0.83 -2.38
CA GLU A 35 9.79 1.97 -1.79
C GLU A 35 9.81 1.92 -0.27
N ILE A 36 9.66 0.73 0.33
CA ILE A 36 9.78 0.53 1.78
C ILE A 36 11.16 0.95 2.26
N ILE A 37 12.22 0.49 1.63
CA ILE A 37 13.60 0.84 2.01
C ILE A 37 13.81 2.35 1.89
N VAL A 38 13.43 2.94 0.76
CA VAL A 38 13.62 4.38 0.53
C VAL A 38 12.79 5.21 1.52
N SER A 39 11.53 4.87 1.75
CA SER A 39 10.67 5.63 2.67
C SER A 39 11.14 5.59 4.12
N ASN A 40 11.73 4.47 4.57
CA ASN A 40 12.25 4.35 5.92
C ASN A 40 13.65 4.97 6.09
N PHE A 41 14.46 4.98 5.03
CA PHE A 41 15.79 5.57 5.07
C PHE A 41 15.77 7.09 4.85
N CYS A 42 14.93 7.58 3.91
CA CYS A 42 14.83 8.98 3.52
C CYS A 42 13.77 9.72 4.36
N THR A 43 13.81 9.56 5.67
CA THR A 43 12.96 10.33 6.58
C THR A 43 13.61 11.68 6.90
N TYR A 44 12.80 12.70 7.20
CA TYR A 44 13.29 14.00 7.68
C TYR A 44 14.20 13.84 8.91
N PHE A 45 13.86 12.92 9.78
CA PHE A 45 14.62 12.57 10.98
C PHE A 45 16.02 12.04 10.66
N ASN A 46 16.12 11.11 9.72
CA ASN A 46 17.42 10.56 9.32
C ASN A 46 18.29 11.63 8.68
N PHE A 47 17.72 12.52 7.87
CA PHE A 47 18.47 13.66 7.32
C PHE A 47 19.00 14.60 8.40
N LEU A 48 18.18 14.94 9.40
CA LEU A 48 18.60 15.76 10.51
C LEU A 48 19.78 15.11 11.27
N ASN A 49 19.64 13.84 11.57
CA ASN A 49 20.69 13.09 12.29
C ASN A 49 21.97 12.93 11.47
N ILE A 50 21.86 12.69 10.16
CA ILE A 50 23.03 12.66 9.26
C ILE A 50 23.74 14.02 9.26
N PHE A 51 22.98 15.12 9.20
CA PHE A 51 23.54 16.47 9.27
C PHE A 51 24.28 16.71 10.60
N LEU A 52 23.66 16.33 11.73
CA LEU A 52 24.27 16.46 13.05
C LEU A 52 25.53 15.58 13.18
N GLY A 53 25.46 14.35 12.69
CA GLY A 53 26.61 13.43 12.67
C GLY A 53 27.77 13.95 11.81
N LEU A 54 27.45 14.51 10.65
CA LEU A 54 28.43 15.13 9.77
C LEU A 54 29.10 16.34 10.44
N ALA A 55 28.34 17.19 11.12
CA ALA A 55 28.86 18.35 11.84
C ALA A 55 29.85 17.92 12.96
N VAL A 56 29.51 16.89 13.73
CA VAL A 56 30.35 16.30 14.77
C VAL A 56 31.60 15.68 14.17
N PHE A 57 31.46 14.88 13.14
CA PHE A 57 32.58 14.20 12.48
C PHE A 57 33.57 15.22 11.89
N LEU A 58 33.07 16.19 11.09
CA LEU A 58 33.92 17.21 10.48
C LEU A 58 34.63 18.06 11.55
N SER A 59 33.89 18.46 12.60
CA SER A 59 34.51 19.19 13.72
C SER A 59 35.64 18.41 14.39
N GLY A 60 35.48 17.11 14.58
CA GLY A 60 36.51 16.24 15.11
C GLY A 60 37.73 16.12 14.20
N VAL A 61 37.52 15.95 12.89
CA VAL A 61 38.61 15.85 11.89
C VAL A 61 39.39 17.14 11.78
N LEU A 62 38.72 18.27 11.65
CA LEU A 62 39.33 19.58 11.47
C LEU A 62 40.19 20.02 12.67
N ASN A 63 39.87 19.54 13.86
CA ASN A 63 40.60 19.87 15.09
C ASN A 63 41.53 18.77 15.57
N GLY A 64 41.82 17.75 14.75
CA GLY A 64 42.74 16.67 15.09
C GLY A 64 42.22 15.69 16.17
N MET A 65 40.90 15.78 16.48
CA MET A 65 40.22 14.96 17.49
C MET A 65 39.37 13.84 16.83
N LEU A 66 39.93 13.15 15.82
CA LEU A 66 39.25 12.13 15.02
C LEU A 66 38.55 11.07 15.88
N PHE A 67 39.25 10.53 16.87
CA PHE A 67 38.72 9.48 17.76
C PHE A 67 37.53 9.97 18.57
N GLN A 68 37.57 11.20 19.04
CA GLN A 68 36.48 11.82 19.81
C GLN A 68 35.30 12.15 18.94
N GLY A 69 35.51 12.65 17.70
CA GLY A 69 34.48 12.81 16.69
C GLY A 69 33.77 11.50 16.35
N LEU A 70 34.54 10.42 16.12
CA LEU A 70 34.00 9.09 15.84
C LEU A 70 33.17 8.53 17.01
N LYS A 71 33.67 8.67 18.23
CA LYS A 71 32.98 8.26 19.47
C LYS A 71 31.63 9.00 19.63
N ASN A 72 31.61 10.29 19.34
CA ASN A 72 30.40 11.09 19.42
C ASN A 72 29.40 10.82 18.25
N CYS A 73 29.82 10.11 17.20
CA CYS A 73 28.92 9.63 16.11
C CYS A 73 28.29 8.27 16.40
N LEU A 74 28.55 7.62 17.55
CA LEU A 74 27.98 6.30 17.88
C LEU A 74 26.45 6.27 17.86
N PHE A 75 25.77 7.40 18.11
CA PHE A 75 24.30 7.51 17.98
C PHE A 75 23.80 7.16 16.58
N MET A 76 24.60 7.40 15.54
CA MET A 76 24.22 7.01 14.17
C MET A 76 24.02 5.50 14.04
N GLY A 77 24.75 4.69 14.84
CA GLY A 77 24.54 3.25 14.91
C GLY A 77 23.14 2.87 15.38
N VAL A 78 22.61 3.58 16.37
CA VAL A 78 21.23 3.39 16.86
C VAL A 78 20.20 3.72 15.77
N ILE A 79 20.42 4.80 15.03
CA ILE A 79 19.53 5.22 13.93
C ILE A 79 19.51 4.16 12.81
N ILE A 80 20.68 3.65 12.46
CA ILE A 80 20.81 2.59 11.44
C ILE A 80 20.05 1.33 11.90
N VAL A 81 20.24 0.91 13.16
CA VAL A 81 19.54 -0.26 13.72
C VAL A 81 18.01 -0.04 13.72
N ASN A 82 17.56 1.14 14.15
CA ASN A 82 16.14 1.48 14.14
C ASN A 82 15.55 1.46 12.73
N SER A 83 16.26 2.03 11.74
CA SER A 83 15.82 2.00 10.34
C SER A 83 15.74 0.57 9.80
N ILE A 84 16.70 -0.29 10.14
CA ILE A 84 16.67 -1.70 9.74
C ILE A 84 15.47 -2.42 10.37
N ILE A 85 15.20 -2.19 11.66
CA ILE A 85 14.04 -2.79 12.35
C ILE A 85 12.76 -2.36 11.66
N SER A 86 12.56 -1.06 11.40
CA SER A 86 11.35 -0.54 10.73
C SER A 86 11.18 -1.14 9.33
N ILE A 87 12.26 -1.27 8.55
CA ILE A 87 12.22 -1.91 7.22
C ILE A 87 11.79 -3.38 7.33
N VAL A 88 12.36 -4.12 8.28
CA VAL A 88 12.02 -5.54 8.48
C VAL A 88 10.56 -5.69 8.90
N GLU A 89 10.07 -4.88 9.83
CA GLU A 89 8.67 -4.89 10.27
C GLU A 89 7.71 -4.57 9.11
N GLU A 90 7.99 -3.55 8.29
CA GLU A 90 7.14 -3.17 7.16
C GLU A 90 7.17 -4.25 6.06
N ILE A 91 8.31 -4.90 5.81
CA ILE A 91 8.41 -6.04 4.87
C ILE A 91 7.60 -7.25 5.38
N ILE A 92 7.65 -7.55 6.67
CA ILE A 92 6.87 -8.65 7.26
C ILE A 92 5.38 -8.34 7.11
N SER A 93 4.95 -7.13 7.48
CA SER A 93 3.56 -6.68 7.35
C SER A 93 3.08 -6.76 5.90
N LYS A 94 3.89 -6.28 4.94
CA LYS A 94 3.60 -6.40 3.51
C LYS A 94 3.38 -7.85 3.09
N LYS A 95 4.28 -8.77 3.47
CA LYS A 95 4.16 -10.19 3.11
C LYS A 95 2.87 -10.83 3.66
N ILE A 96 2.44 -10.43 4.85
CA ILE A 96 1.18 -10.91 5.44
C ILE A 96 -0.01 -10.41 4.63
N VAL A 97 -0.06 -9.11 4.30
CA VAL A 97 -1.12 -8.51 3.49
C VAL A 97 -1.16 -9.12 2.10
N ASP A 98 -0.02 -9.24 1.41
CA ASP A 98 0.08 -9.86 0.09
C ASP A 98 -0.42 -11.31 0.11
N ARG A 99 -0.08 -12.08 1.15
CA ARG A 99 -0.55 -13.47 1.32
C ARG A 99 -2.06 -13.57 1.54
N LEU A 100 -2.63 -12.65 2.32
CA LEU A 100 -4.09 -12.60 2.52
C LEU A 100 -4.82 -12.21 1.22
N SER A 101 -4.26 -11.29 0.44
CA SER A 101 -4.79 -10.92 -0.87
C SER A 101 -4.79 -12.10 -1.84
N MET A 102 -3.70 -12.89 -1.90
CA MET A 102 -3.63 -14.09 -2.75
C MET A 102 -4.66 -15.17 -2.37
N LEU A 103 -5.04 -15.29 -1.09
CA LEU A 103 -6.07 -16.23 -0.65
C LEU A 103 -7.48 -15.79 -1.08
N SER A 104 -7.67 -14.54 -1.47
CA SER A 104 -8.91 -13.97 -1.98
C SER A 104 -8.95 -13.90 -3.51
N GLU A 105 -7.92 -14.34 -4.23
CA GLU A 105 -7.92 -14.38 -5.69
C GLU A 105 -8.92 -15.44 -6.18
N SER A 106 -10.10 -14.97 -6.58
CA SER A 106 -11.09 -15.80 -7.26
C SER A 106 -10.65 -16.04 -8.70
N THR A 107 -10.65 -17.28 -9.14
CA THR A 107 -10.52 -17.62 -10.56
C THR A 107 -11.89 -17.73 -11.19
N VAL A 108 -12.00 -17.46 -12.49
CA VAL A 108 -13.23 -17.64 -13.25
C VAL A 108 -12.96 -18.47 -14.49
N ASP A 109 -13.91 -19.31 -14.82
CA ASP A 109 -13.88 -20.10 -16.04
C ASP A 109 -14.35 -19.28 -17.22
N VAL A 110 -13.53 -19.20 -18.28
CA VAL A 110 -13.77 -18.41 -19.49
C VAL A 110 -13.63 -19.31 -20.70
N ILE A 111 -14.43 -19.08 -21.72
CA ILE A 111 -14.33 -19.77 -23.01
C ILE A 111 -13.41 -18.95 -23.92
N ARG A 112 -12.24 -19.52 -24.28
CA ARG A 112 -11.33 -18.96 -25.29
C ARG A 112 -10.87 -20.05 -26.25
N ASP A 113 -10.79 -19.75 -27.53
CA ASP A 113 -10.40 -20.72 -28.60
C ASP A 113 -11.22 -22.03 -28.53
N GLY A 114 -12.52 -21.94 -28.13
CA GLY A 114 -13.40 -23.10 -27.99
C GLY A 114 -13.15 -24.00 -26.79
N LYS A 115 -12.31 -23.57 -25.85
CA LYS A 115 -11.96 -24.33 -24.63
C LYS A 115 -12.29 -23.50 -23.39
N ILE A 116 -12.64 -24.18 -22.30
CA ILE A 116 -12.77 -23.55 -20.99
C ILE A 116 -11.38 -23.44 -20.35
N VAL A 117 -11.03 -22.24 -19.94
CA VAL A 117 -9.74 -21.93 -19.28
C VAL A 117 -10.08 -21.16 -18.00
N SER A 118 -9.50 -21.55 -16.86
CA SER A 118 -9.61 -20.81 -15.61
C SER A 118 -8.55 -19.70 -15.58
N LEU A 119 -8.99 -18.47 -15.41
CA LEU A 119 -8.18 -17.25 -15.45
C LEU A 119 -8.33 -16.47 -14.14
N GLY A 120 -7.29 -15.69 -13.80
CA GLY A 120 -7.34 -14.69 -12.73
C GLY A 120 -8.20 -13.50 -13.12
N LEU A 121 -8.59 -12.72 -12.11
CA LEU A 121 -9.45 -11.54 -12.28
C LEU A 121 -8.86 -10.51 -13.24
N ASP A 122 -7.56 -10.32 -13.22
CA ASP A 122 -6.79 -9.36 -14.01
C ASP A 122 -6.45 -9.84 -15.44
N GLU A 123 -6.76 -11.10 -15.76
CA GLU A 123 -6.56 -11.67 -17.09
C GLU A 123 -7.82 -11.60 -17.97
N ILE A 124 -8.97 -11.21 -17.39
CA ILE A 124 -10.25 -11.10 -18.10
C ILE A 124 -10.26 -9.85 -18.95
N VAL A 125 -10.76 -9.98 -20.18
CA VAL A 125 -10.89 -8.87 -21.13
C VAL A 125 -12.34 -8.63 -21.52
N LEU A 126 -12.61 -7.46 -22.09
CA LEU A 126 -13.92 -7.12 -22.64
C LEU A 126 -14.33 -8.17 -23.69
N ASP A 127 -15.62 -8.52 -23.72
CA ASP A 127 -16.25 -9.55 -24.56
C ASP A 127 -15.85 -10.99 -24.25
N ASP A 128 -15.07 -11.28 -23.20
CA ASP A 128 -14.88 -12.66 -22.75
C ASP A 128 -16.21 -13.32 -22.39
N VAL A 129 -16.31 -14.62 -22.64
CA VAL A 129 -17.48 -15.42 -22.27
C VAL A 129 -17.17 -16.22 -21.02
N THR A 130 -17.75 -15.82 -19.89
CA THR A 130 -17.59 -16.48 -18.59
C THR A 130 -18.58 -17.63 -18.44
N VAL A 131 -18.15 -18.69 -17.73
CA VAL A 131 -19.00 -19.82 -17.33
C VAL A 131 -19.33 -19.65 -15.85
N LEU A 132 -20.56 -19.34 -15.55
CA LEU A 132 -21.04 -19.09 -14.20
C LEU A 132 -21.82 -20.28 -13.66
N SER A 133 -21.52 -20.67 -12.43
CA SER A 133 -22.21 -21.74 -11.70
C SER A 133 -22.33 -21.39 -10.22
N GLN A 134 -23.10 -22.15 -9.49
CA GLN A 134 -23.33 -21.96 -8.05
C GLN A 134 -22.02 -21.75 -7.28
N GLY A 135 -21.97 -20.72 -6.44
CA GLY A 135 -20.84 -20.34 -5.61
C GLY A 135 -19.83 -19.43 -6.32
N HIS A 136 -19.93 -19.22 -7.64
CA HIS A 136 -19.04 -18.29 -8.35
C HIS A 136 -19.42 -16.85 -8.05
N GLN A 137 -18.40 -16.02 -7.87
CA GLN A 137 -18.54 -14.57 -7.86
C GLN A 137 -18.54 -14.03 -9.29
N ILE A 138 -19.41 -13.08 -9.57
CA ILE A 138 -19.44 -12.34 -10.83
C ILE A 138 -18.36 -11.26 -10.74
N ILE A 139 -17.33 -11.39 -11.55
CA ILE A 139 -16.10 -10.57 -11.45
C ILE A 139 -16.11 -9.32 -12.34
N ALA A 140 -16.95 -9.30 -13.36
CA ALA A 140 -17.11 -8.19 -14.29
C ALA A 140 -18.57 -8.08 -14.71
N ASP A 141 -19.05 -6.86 -14.95
CA ASP A 141 -20.41 -6.65 -15.43
C ASP A 141 -20.61 -7.39 -16.75
N SER A 142 -21.65 -8.19 -16.82
CA SER A 142 -21.84 -9.11 -17.92
C SER A 142 -23.31 -9.20 -18.32
N VAL A 143 -23.58 -9.72 -19.53
CA VAL A 143 -24.92 -10.03 -20.02
C VAL A 143 -25.04 -11.54 -20.23
N ILE A 144 -26.15 -12.13 -19.77
CA ILE A 144 -26.41 -13.57 -19.94
C ILE A 144 -26.69 -13.88 -21.41
N LEU A 145 -25.90 -14.78 -21.98
CA LEU A 145 -26.06 -15.27 -23.36
C LEU A 145 -26.95 -16.50 -23.43
N ASP A 146 -26.86 -17.39 -22.42
CA ASP A 146 -27.63 -18.62 -22.35
C ASP A 146 -27.65 -19.18 -20.92
N GLY A 147 -28.71 -19.91 -20.56
CA GLY A 147 -28.94 -20.44 -19.21
C GLY A 147 -29.71 -19.48 -18.31
N GLU A 148 -29.91 -19.88 -17.08
CA GLU A 148 -30.55 -19.08 -16.02
C GLU A 148 -29.84 -19.31 -14.70
N ILE A 149 -29.70 -18.25 -13.90
CA ILE A 149 -29.07 -18.25 -12.59
C ILE A 149 -29.84 -17.38 -11.61
N GLU A 150 -29.79 -17.76 -10.34
CA GLU A 150 -30.20 -16.88 -9.25
C GLU A 150 -28.95 -16.17 -8.70
N VAL A 151 -29.02 -14.86 -8.61
CA VAL A 151 -27.89 -14.01 -8.21
C VAL A 151 -28.24 -13.25 -6.94
N ASN A 152 -27.35 -13.31 -5.96
CA ASN A 152 -27.43 -12.48 -4.76
C ASN A 152 -26.65 -11.18 -4.98
N GLU A 153 -27.36 -10.07 -5.02
CA GLU A 153 -26.81 -8.71 -5.20
C GLU A 153 -26.72 -7.93 -3.87
N SER A 154 -26.85 -8.60 -2.72
CA SER A 154 -26.93 -7.95 -1.39
C SER A 154 -25.73 -7.07 -1.04
N LEU A 155 -24.55 -7.41 -1.53
CA LEU A 155 -23.34 -6.58 -1.33
C LEU A 155 -23.42 -5.23 -2.08
N LEU A 156 -24.28 -5.13 -3.10
CA LEU A 156 -24.42 -3.94 -3.94
C LEU A 156 -25.66 -3.14 -3.57
N THR A 157 -26.78 -3.83 -3.35
CA THR A 157 -28.11 -3.22 -3.12
C THR A 157 -28.51 -3.19 -1.66
N GLY A 158 -27.91 -4.05 -0.82
CA GLY A 158 -28.33 -4.28 0.57
C GLY A 158 -29.52 -5.22 0.73
N GLU A 159 -30.14 -5.66 -0.37
CA GLU A 159 -31.29 -6.56 -0.36
C GLU A 159 -30.82 -8.03 -0.37
N PRO A 160 -31.27 -8.87 0.59
CA PRO A 160 -30.77 -10.24 0.72
C PRO A 160 -31.39 -11.23 -0.27
N ASP A 161 -32.47 -10.86 -0.96
CA ASP A 161 -33.21 -11.76 -1.81
C ASP A 161 -32.46 -12.05 -3.12
N ALA A 162 -32.39 -13.33 -3.48
CA ALA A 162 -31.79 -13.74 -4.74
C ALA A 162 -32.69 -13.39 -5.92
N ILE A 163 -32.15 -12.84 -6.98
CA ILE A 163 -32.83 -12.39 -8.17
C ILE A 163 -32.60 -13.39 -9.31
N LEU A 164 -33.67 -13.90 -9.92
CA LEU A 164 -33.55 -14.76 -11.08
C LEU A 164 -33.18 -13.93 -12.32
N LYS A 165 -32.07 -14.30 -12.95
CA LYS A 165 -31.53 -13.68 -14.18
C LYS A 165 -31.59 -14.69 -15.32
N ARG A 166 -31.99 -14.23 -16.48
CA ARG A 166 -32.19 -15.02 -17.69
C ARG A 166 -31.43 -14.42 -18.86
N LYS A 167 -31.46 -15.12 -19.99
CA LYS A 167 -30.87 -14.64 -21.25
C LYS A 167 -31.26 -13.22 -21.58
N GLY A 168 -30.27 -12.37 -21.78
CA GLY A 168 -30.41 -10.94 -22.06
C GLY A 168 -30.37 -10.04 -20.83
N ASP A 169 -30.45 -10.61 -19.62
CA ASP A 169 -30.37 -9.83 -18.40
C ASP A 169 -28.92 -9.45 -18.07
N ASN A 170 -28.75 -8.26 -17.51
CA ASN A 170 -27.45 -7.81 -16.98
C ASN A 170 -27.22 -8.39 -15.59
N ILE A 171 -25.99 -8.77 -15.34
CA ILE A 171 -25.46 -9.21 -14.05
C ILE A 171 -24.28 -8.32 -13.67
N LEU A 172 -24.24 -7.93 -12.40
CA LEU A 172 -23.31 -6.94 -11.89
C LEU A 172 -22.10 -7.58 -11.21
N SER A 173 -20.93 -7.02 -11.44
CA SER A 173 -19.70 -7.41 -10.74
C SER A 173 -19.88 -7.27 -9.22
N GLY A 174 -19.29 -8.19 -8.44
CA GLY A 174 -19.43 -8.24 -6.97
C GLY A 174 -20.60 -9.05 -6.45
N SER A 175 -21.54 -9.47 -7.31
CA SER A 175 -22.64 -10.37 -6.96
C SER A 175 -22.17 -11.82 -6.92
N PHE A 176 -22.99 -12.71 -6.30
CA PHE A 176 -22.72 -14.15 -6.20
C PHE A 176 -23.82 -14.97 -6.82
N VAL A 177 -23.44 -16.04 -7.53
CA VAL A 177 -24.40 -17.02 -8.07
C VAL A 177 -24.82 -17.96 -6.94
N VAL A 178 -26.11 -17.94 -6.60
CA VAL A 178 -26.72 -18.78 -5.56
C VAL A 178 -27.11 -20.14 -6.12
N SER A 179 -27.68 -20.16 -7.33
CA SER A 179 -28.10 -21.39 -8.00
C SER A 179 -28.07 -21.25 -9.53
N GLY A 180 -28.10 -22.38 -10.22
CA GLY A 180 -28.14 -22.43 -11.67
C GLY A 180 -26.77 -22.45 -12.36
N LYS A 181 -26.82 -22.38 -13.71
CA LYS A 181 -25.63 -22.29 -14.57
C LYS A 181 -25.95 -21.43 -15.80
N SER A 182 -25.01 -20.55 -16.15
CA SER A 182 -25.15 -19.69 -17.32
C SER A 182 -23.82 -19.39 -18.00
N TYR A 183 -23.93 -18.88 -19.23
CA TYR A 183 -22.84 -18.30 -19.99
C TYR A 183 -23.12 -16.81 -20.13
N ALA A 184 -22.16 -15.99 -19.75
CA ALA A 184 -22.32 -14.54 -19.78
C ALA A 184 -21.15 -13.87 -20.48
N ARG A 185 -21.44 -12.83 -21.27
CA ARG A 185 -20.43 -12.04 -21.96
C ARG A 185 -20.11 -10.79 -21.14
N VAL A 186 -18.84 -10.56 -20.89
CA VAL A 186 -18.32 -9.38 -20.21
C VAL A 186 -18.60 -8.13 -21.04
N ILE A 187 -19.26 -7.15 -20.45
CA ILE A 187 -19.62 -5.87 -21.10
C ILE A 187 -18.89 -4.66 -20.53
N HIS A 188 -18.40 -4.75 -19.28
CA HIS A 188 -17.53 -3.74 -18.68
C HIS A 188 -16.35 -4.43 -17.99
N VAL A 189 -15.21 -3.75 -17.92
CA VAL A 189 -14.00 -4.24 -17.28
C VAL A 189 -13.30 -3.14 -16.47
N GLY A 190 -12.60 -3.51 -15.42
CA GLY A 190 -11.79 -2.59 -14.61
C GLY A 190 -12.60 -1.45 -14.00
N LYS A 191 -12.28 -0.22 -14.39
CA LYS A 191 -12.89 1.01 -13.81
C LYS A 191 -14.36 1.20 -14.20
N ASP A 192 -14.79 0.58 -15.29
CA ASP A 192 -16.15 0.73 -15.84
C ASP A 192 -17.12 -0.27 -15.20
N ASN A 193 -16.64 -1.21 -14.40
CA ASN A 193 -17.47 -2.12 -13.61
C ASN A 193 -18.27 -1.37 -12.55
N TYR A 194 -19.49 -1.82 -12.30
CA TYR A 194 -20.41 -1.25 -11.32
C TYR A 194 -19.81 -1.17 -9.91
N VAL A 195 -19.19 -2.26 -9.43
CA VAL A 195 -18.48 -2.28 -8.15
C VAL A 195 -17.35 -1.25 -8.07
N SER A 196 -16.58 -1.10 -9.15
CA SER A 196 -15.49 -0.12 -9.20
C SER A 196 -16.02 1.30 -9.14
N SER A 197 -17.19 1.59 -9.73
CA SER A 197 -17.81 2.91 -9.66
C SER A 197 -18.26 3.26 -8.24
N ILE A 198 -18.94 2.33 -7.54
CA ILE A 198 -19.36 2.51 -6.13
C ILE A 198 -18.14 2.64 -5.22
N SER A 199 -17.14 1.76 -5.39
CA SER A 199 -15.93 1.80 -4.59
C SER A 199 -15.16 3.10 -4.76
N ARG A 200 -15.19 3.69 -5.96
CA ARG A 200 -14.55 4.99 -6.23
C ARG A 200 -15.27 6.12 -5.52
N GLU A 201 -16.60 6.16 -5.53
CA GLU A 201 -17.37 7.14 -4.77
C GLU A 201 -17.14 7.00 -3.26
N ALA A 202 -17.09 5.78 -2.73
CA ALA A 202 -16.76 5.52 -1.33
C ALA A 202 -15.30 5.84 -0.98
N LYS A 203 -14.34 5.63 -1.91
CA LYS A 203 -12.91 5.96 -1.72
C LYS A 203 -12.63 7.46 -1.71
N TYR A 204 -13.45 8.30 -2.36
CA TYR A 204 -13.35 9.76 -2.26
C TYR A 204 -13.57 10.26 -0.82
N GLU A 205 -14.31 9.52 0.01
CA GLU A 205 -14.52 9.85 1.43
C GLU A 205 -13.52 9.19 2.39
N LYS A 206 -12.76 8.18 1.96
CA LYS A 206 -11.87 7.42 2.85
C LYS A 206 -10.46 7.23 2.30
N GLN A 207 -9.73 8.31 2.14
CA GLN A 207 -8.35 8.23 2.62
C GLN A 207 -8.46 8.05 4.14
N VAL A 208 -8.30 6.82 4.63
CA VAL A 208 -8.11 6.57 6.05
C VAL A 208 -6.74 7.13 6.42
N ASN A 209 -6.66 8.45 6.46
CA ASN A 209 -5.65 9.14 7.20
C ASN A 209 -5.92 8.73 8.65
N SER A 210 -5.16 7.78 9.16
CA SER A 210 -5.21 7.44 10.56
C SER A 210 -5.04 8.76 11.32
N VAL A 211 -6.09 9.23 12.00
CA VAL A 211 -6.07 10.48 12.78
C VAL A 211 -4.87 10.47 13.72
N ILE A 212 -4.53 9.29 14.22
CA ILE A 212 -3.37 9.04 15.08
C ILE A 212 -2.07 9.29 14.30
N MET A 213 -1.91 8.75 13.08
CA MET A 213 -0.69 8.93 12.29
C MET A 213 -0.47 10.40 11.92
N ASN A 214 -1.51 11.09 11.47
CA ASN A 214 -1.44 12.52 11.15
C ASN A 214 -1.09 13.36 12.38
N SER A 215 -1.64 13.01 13.55
CA SER A 215 -1.32 13.69 14.81
C SER A 215 0.15 13.47 15.20
N PHE A 216 0.68 12.26 14.99
CA PHE A 216 2.10 11.99 15.22
C PHE A 216 3.02 12.72 14.25
N GLU A 217 2.71 12.73 12.96
CA GLU A 217 3.49 13.49 11.97
C GLU A 217 3.47 15.00 12.28
N GLN A 218 2.33 15.53 12.70
CA GLN A 218 2.21 16.93 13.10
C GLN A 218 3.05 17.21 14.35
N LEU A 219 3.00 16.34 15.36
CA LEU A 219 3.80 16.46 16.57
C LEU A 219 5.31 16.41 16.26
N LEU A 220 5.73 15.47 15.43
CA LEU A 220 7.13 15.35 14.98
C LEU A 220 7.57 16.59 14.21
N ARG A 221 6.72 17.16 13.36
CA ARG A 221 7.00 18.41 12.62
C ARG A 221 7.16 19.60 13.55
N ILE A 222 6.30 19.74 14.55
CA ILE A 222 6.39 20.81 15.55
C ILE A 222 7.68 20.66 16.38
N LEU A 223 7.98 19.46 16.86
CA LEU A 223 9.22 19.18 17.60
C LEU A 223 10.46 19.51 16.76
N SER A 224 10.47 19.10 15.51
CA SER A 224 11.59 19.39 14.59
C SER A 224 11.78 20.87 14.37
N LEU A 225 10.70 21.65 14.28
CA LEU A 225 10.77 23.11 14.14
C LEU A 225 11.32 23.77 15.42
N LEU A 226 10.96 23.24 16.59
CA LEU A 226 11.47 23.74 17.89
C LEU A 226 12.94 23.38 18.12
N ILE A 227 13.43 22.28 17.58
CA ILE A 227 14.84 21.86 17.72
C ILE A 227 15.78 22.91 17.11
N ILE A 228 15.42 23.56 16.00
CA ILE A 228 16.27 24.53 15.32
C ILE A 228 16.63 25.73 16.21
N PRO A 229 15.67 26.50 16.77
CA PRO A 229 16.01 27.62 17.64
C PRO A 229 16.71 27.16 18.93
N ILE A 230 16.33 26.01 19.49
CA ILE A 230 16.99 25.45 20.67
C ILE A 230 18.45 25.12 20.36
N ALA A 231 18.72 24.53 19.19
CA ALA A 231 20.09 24.21 18.75
C ALA A 231 20.96 25.45 18.69
N VAL A 232 20.44 26.57 18.16
CA VAL A 232 21.14 27.84 18.07
C VAL A 232 21.44 28.40 19.47
N ILE A 233 20.43 28.45 20.33
CA ILE A 233 20.59 28.95 21.72
C ILE A 233 21.61 28.09 22.49
N MET A 234 21.48 26.76 22.39
CA MET A 234 22.40 25.84 23.05
C MET A 234 23.83 25.99 22.54
N TYR A 235 24.01 26.11 21.22
CA TYR A 235 25.33 26.30 20.64
C TYR A 235 26.05 27.56 21.22
N PHE A 236 25.37 28.70 21.22
CA PHE A 236 25.94 29.91 21.79
C PHE A 236 26.18 29.82 23.31
N SER A 237 25.28 29.18 24.04
CA SER A 237 25.43 28.92 25.47
C SER A 237 26.65 28.04 25.73
N GLN A 238 26.84 26.94 24.98
CA GLN A 238 27.96 26.05 25.10
C GLN A 238 29.30 26.71 24.67
N LEU A 239 29.22 27.56 23.64
CA LEU A 239 30.40 28.32 23.20
C LEU A 239 30.92 29.26 24.30
N SER A 240 30.02 29.94 24.98
CA SER A 240 30.35 30.81 26.12
C SER A 240 30.87 30.00 27.32
N ALA A 241 30.25 28.86 27.64
CA ALA A 241 30.63 28.02 28.76
C ALA A 241 31.98 27.32 28.57
N ASN A 242 32.40 27.05 27.34
CA ASN A 242 33.65 26.36 27.01
C ASN A 242 34.74 27.31 26.50
N ALA A 243 34.76 28.56 26.99
CA ALA A 243 35.80 29.56 26.67
C ALA A 243 36.05 29.76 25.17
N GLY A 244 35.01 29.67 24.36
CA GLY A 244 35.10 29.84 22.89
C GLY A 244 35.55 28.61 22.12
N ASN A 245 35.67 27.45 22.77
CA ASN A 245 36.02 26.22 22.07
C ASN A 245 34.85 25.70 21.21
N VAL A 246 34.92 25.96 19.90
CA VAL A 246 33.89 25.63 18.90
C VAL A 246 33.63 24.13 18.84
N THR A 247 34.66 23.30 18.87
CA THR A 247 34.56 21.84 18.77
C THR A 247 33.77 21.25 19.94
N GLU A 248 34.13 21.65 21.15
CA GLU A 248 33.47 21.18 22.37
C GLU A 248 32.02 21.69 22.42
N ALA A 249 31.75 22.93 21.99
CA ALA A 249 30.43 23.49 21.89
C ALA A 249 29.57 22.70 20.92
N ILE A 250 30.07 22.30 19.73
CA ILE A 250 29.34 21.46 18.76
C ILE A 250 29.05 20.08 19.38
N PHE A 251 30.05 19.42 19.97
CA PHE A 251 29.88 18.08 20.54
C PHE A 251 28.80 18.05 21.62
N ARG A 252 28.81 19.01 22.53
CA ARG A 252 27.82 19.10 23.62
C ARG A 252 26.44 19.50 23.13
N THR A 253 26.33 20.41 22.17
CA THR A 253 25.08 20.80 21.57
C THR A 253 24.43 19.63 20.85
N VAL A 254 25.17 18.92 20.00
CA VAL A 254 24.64 17.77 19.26
C VAL A 254 24.23 16.65 20.22
N ALA A 255 25.04 16.35 21.24
CA ALA A 255 24.69 15.32 22.23
C ALA A 255 23.38 15.64 22.97
N ALA A 256 23.14 16.90 23.29
CA ALA A 256 21.88 17.32 23.93
C ALA A 256 20.69 17.25 22.96
N LEU A 257 20.85 17.67 21.70
CA LEU A 257 19.80 17.62 20.68
C LEU A 257 19.35 16.21 20.38
N ILE A 258 20.28 15.24 20.29
CA ILE A 258 19.96 13.83 20.08
C ILE A 258 19.05 13.29 21.18
N GLY A 259 19.33 13.66 22.44
CA GLY A 259 18.48 13.26 23.58
C GLY A 259 17.06 13.86 23.55
N MET A 260 16.82 14.91 22.76
CA MET A 260 15.50 15.55 22.60
C MET A 260 14.67 14.90 21.48
N ILE A 261 15.28 14.07 20.65
CA ILE A 261 14.60 13.42 19.53
C ILE A 261 13.92 12.15 20.02
N PRO A 262 12.58 12.04 19.95
CA PRO A 262 11.83 10.88 20.45
C PRO A 262 11.85 9.71 19.45
N GLU A 263 13.05 9.13 19.20
CA GLU A 263 13.23 8.03 18.23
C GLU A 263 12.36 6.82 18.54
N GLY A 264 12.17 6.50 19.84
CA GLY A 264 11.33 5.39 20.26
C GLY A 264 9.85 5.52 19.92
N LEU A 265 9.37 6.72 19.66
CA LEU A 265 7.97 7.00 19.38
C LEU A 265 7.59 6.56 17.96
N VAL A 266 8.49 6.73 17.00
CA VAL A 266 8.34 6.27 15.61
C VAL A 266 8.35 4.74 15.55
N LEU A 267 9.26 4.11 16.28
CA LEU A 267 9.34 2.65 16.38
C LEU A 267 8.08 2.05 17.02
N LEU A 268 7.59 2.66 18.10
CA LEU A 268 6.39 2.19 18.80
C LEU A 268 5.14 2.24 17.90
N THR A 269 4.97 3.29 17.11
CA THR A 269 3.82 3.42 16.20
C THR A 269 3.85 2.40 15.09
N SER A 270 5.03 2.16 14.48
CA SER A 270 5.21 1.13 13.46
C SER A 270 4.89 -0.27 14.02
N SER A 271 5.42 -0.58 15.21
CA SER A 271 5.20 -1.88 15.87
C SER A 271 3.74 -2.10 16.25
N VAL A 272 3.04 -1.09 16.76
CA VAL A 272 1.61 -1.20 17.10
C VAL A 272 0.75 -1.40 15.85
N MET A 273 1.06 -0.72 14.74
CA MET A 273 0.36 -0.92 13.47
C MET A 273 0.61 -2.32 12.91
N ALA A 274 1.85 -2.81 12.93
CA ALA A 274 2.19 -4.17 12.49
C ALA A 274 1.43 -5.23 13.30
N VAL A 275 1.37 -5.10 14.63
CA VAL A 275 0.62 -6.02 15.51
C VAL A 275 -0.89 -5.93 15.26
N SER A 276 -1.43 -4.75 14.96
CA SER A 276 -2.85 -4.56 14.65
C SER A 276 -3.24 -5.28 13.35
N VAL A 277 -2.39 -5.25 12.34
CA VAL A 277 -2.59 -5.98 11.07
C VAL A 277 -2.52 -7.50 11.26
N ILE A 278 -1.66 -7.98 12.17
CA ILE A 278 -1.53 -9.42 12.45
C ILE A 278 -2.74 -9.97 13.21
N ARG A 279 -3.45 -9.13 13.97
CA ARG A 279 -4.62 -9.53 14.77
C ARG A 279 -5.97 -9.43 14.05
N LEU A 280 -6.02 -8.82 12.87
CA LEU A 280 -7.18 -8.82 11.98
C LEU A 280 -7.20 -10.09 11.12
#